data_4669c6acdd6cb7751f4ebecd0ee91db2
#
_entry.id   4669c6acdd6cb7751f4ebecd0ee91db2
#
_cell.length_a   1.000
_cell.length_b   1.000
_cell.length_c   1.000
_cell.angle_alpha   90.00
_cell.angle_beta   90.00
_cell.angle_gamma   90.00
#
_symmetry.space_group_name_H-M   'P 1'
#
loop_
_entity.id
_entity.type
_entity.pdbx_description
1 polymer ?
#
loop_
_entity_poly.entity_id
_entity_poly.type
_entity_poly.pdbx_seq_one_letter_code
_entity_poly.pdbx_strand_id
1 'polypeptide(L)'
;MQAMTRFLAIAALGMALGFGVPAAAQEAATGPVVIELFTSQGCAACPPADEMMAELAARADVLALSLHVDYWNYLGWEDTFSQAAFTDRQYAYGRAAGSTVVYTPQIIVGGQDRVMGARAMELADLIAAHRATPDPVSIVVREAPGGGAYAVEARWNGDAAAPAMIVQLVAYSGHERVDISRGENAGRVADYYNVVRDWRVLAEWDGRQPFSAQITPADNLAQAVIVQGAGHGTVLGAARLAVRD
;
A
#
# COMPACT_ATOMS: atom_id res chain seq x y z
N MET A 1 73.64 7.06 -55.64
CA MET A 1 72.52 7.97 -55.75
C MET A 1 71.31 7.26 -55.14
N GLN A 2 70.99 7.53 -53.87
CA GLN A 2 69.93 6.86 -53.12
C GLN A 2 68.79 7.83 -52.94
N ALA A 3 67.60 7.50 -53.43
CA ALA A 3 66.38 8.27 -53.23
C ALA A 3 65.71 7.85 -51.94
N MET A 4 65.59 8.76 -51.03
CA MET A 4 64.88 8.59 -49.77
C MET A 4 63.40 8.91 -49.92
N THR A 5 62.56 7.87 -49.87
CA THR A 5 61.08 8.03 -49.88
C THR A 5 60.58 8.27 -48.43
N ARG A 6 60.01 9.45 -48.18
CA ARG A 6 59.36 9.78 -46.90
C ARG A 6 57.91 9.36 -46.94
N PHE A 7 57.51 8.46 -46.02
CA PHE A 7 56.12 8.14 -45.78
C PHE A 7 55.53 9.13 -44.77
N LEU A 8 54.49 9.86 -45.19
CA LEU A 8 53.65 10.68 -44.30
C LEU A 8 52.60 9.73 -43.69
N ALA A 9 52.62 9.58 -42.37
CA ALA A 9 51.54 8.94 -41.64
C ALA A 9 50.47 9.98 -41.28
N ILE A 10 49.27 9.81 -41.84
CA ILE A 10 48.09 10.64 -41.49
C ILE A 10 47.40 9.94 -40.31
N ALA A 11 47.46 10.57 -39.13
CA ALA A 11 46.69 10.14 -37.95
C ALA A 11 45.26 10.65 -38.09
N ALA A 12 44.30 9.76 -38.30
CA ALA A 12 42.89 10.06 -38.28
C ALA A 12 42.38 10.08 -36.81
N LEU A 13 42.09 11.28 -36.32
CA LEU A 13 41.48 11.50 -34.98
C LEU A 13 39.98 11.22 -35.09
N GLY A 14 39.56 10.03 -34.69
CA GLY A 14 38.16 9.63 -34.62
C GLY A 14 37.43 10.30 -33.46
N MET A 15 36.60 11.30 -33.75
CA MET A 15 35.74 11.97 -32.79
C MET A 15 34.48 11.13 -32.55
N ALA A 16 34.47 10.36 -31.47
CA ALA A 16 33.32 9.57 -31.04
C ALA A 16 32.24 10.52 -30.49
N LEU A 17 31.23 10.84 -31.30
CA LEU A 17 30.01 11.50 -30.85
C LEU A 17 29.20 10.50 -29.98
N GLY A 18 29.34 10.61 -28.66
CA GLY A 18 28.49 9.90 -27.72
C GLY A 18 27.06 10.42 -27.80
N PHE A 19 26.18 9.69 -28.47
CA PHE A 19 24.74 9.93 -28.36
C PHE A 19 24.31 9.54 -26.97
N GLY A 20 24.19 10.52 -26.06
CA GLY A 20 23.51 10.34 -24.79
C GLY A 20 22.05 10.00 -25.08
N VAL A 21 21.64 8.76 -24.80
CA VAL A 21 20.24 8.36 -24.79
C VAL A 21 19.59 9.20 -23.69
N PRO A 22 18.55 10.02 -23.99
CA PRO A 22 17.83 10.71 -22.92
C PRO A 22 17.25 9.65 -21.99
N ALA A 23 17.60 9.69 -20.71
CA ALA A 23 16.91 8.91 -19.70
C ALA A 23 15.45 9.36 -19.76
N ALA A 24 14.56 8.51 -20.29
CA ALA A 24 13.14 8.72 -20.22
C ALA A 24 12.81 8.96 -18.74
N ALA A 25 12.32 10.17 -18.42
CA ALA A 25 11.73 10.46 -17.13
C ALA A 25 10.60 9.44 -16.98
N GLN A 26 10.80 8.45 -16.13
CA GLN A 26 9.78 7.48 -15.79
C GLN A 26 8.73 8.29 -15.04
N GLU A 27 7.58 8.58 -15.71
CA GLU A 27 6.44 9.17 -15.04
C GLU A 27 6.25 8.43 -13.72
N ALA A 28 6.15 9.18 -12.63
CA ALA A 28 5.93 8.60 -11.31
C ALA A 28 4.64 7.79 -11.40
N ALA A 29 4.77 6.47 -11.48
CA ALA A 29 3.61 5.59 -11.56
C ALA A 29 2.78 5.86 -10.31
N THR A 30 1.52 6.23 -10.50
CA THR A 30 0.55 6.36 -9.41
C THR A 30 0.53 5.04 -8.66
N GLY A 31 0.74 5.07 -7.34
CA GLY A 31 0.69 3.89 -6.50
C GLY A 31 -0.70 3.24 -6.51
N PRO A 32 -0.86 2.07 -5.90
CA PRO A 32 -2.17 1.44 -5.78
C PRO A 32 -3.06 2.25 -4.83
N VAL A 33 -4.35 2.36 -5.17
CA VAL A 33 -5.36 2.93 -4.26
C VAL A 33 -5.48 2.05 -3.04
N VAL A 34 -5.25 2.61 -1.85
CA VAL A 34 -5.37 1.87 -0.59
C VAL A 34 -6.83 1.77 -0.18
N ILE A 35 -7.28 0.54 0.08
CA ILE A 35 -8.60 0.22 0.59
C ILE A 35 -8.45 -0.53 1.90
N GLU A 36 -9.10 -0.04 2.95
CA GLU A 36 -9.12 -0.67 4.26
C GLU A 36 -10.54 -1.14 4.56
N LEU A 37 -10.75 -2.45 4.61
CA LEU A 37 -12.00 -3.06 5.06
C LEU A 37 -11.92 -3.35 6.55
N PHE A 38 -12.71 -2.68 7.36
CA PHE A 38 -12.95 -3.03 8.76
C PHE A 38 -14.07 -4.07 8.83
N THR A 39 -13.73 -5.27 9.28
CA THR A 39 -14.59 -6.47 9.28
C THR A 39 -14.42 -7.28 10.55
N SER A 40 -15.18 -8.34 10.71
CA SER A 40 -15.02 -9.35 11.76
C SER A 40 -15.70 -10.66 11.40
N GLN A 41 -15.10 -11.78 11.78
CA GLN A 41 -15.70 -13.12 11.69
C GLN A 41 -17.03 -13.22 12.48
N GLY A 42 -17.18 -12.41 13.55
CA GLY A 42 -18.39 -12.34 14.37
C GLY A 42 -19.51 -11.44 13.81
N CYS A 43 -19.28 -10.73 12.73
CA CYS A 43 -20.22 -9.78 12.16
C CYS A 43 -21.12 -10.44 11.09
N ALA A 44 -22.42 -10.56 11.33
CA ALA A 44 -23.38 -11.20 10.40
C ALA A 44 -23.53 -10.43 9.07
N ALA A 45 -23.27 -9.13 9.03
CA ALA A 45 -23.38 -8.29 7.85
C ALA A 45 -22.09 -8.24 7.00
N CYS A 46 -20.98 -8.80 7.51
CA CYS A 46 -19.67 -8.65 6.89
C CYS A 46 -19.40 -9.56 5.67
N PRO A 47 -19.90 -10.81 5.59
CA PRO A 47 -19.51 -11.74 4.55
C PRO A 47 -19.59 -11.21 3.10
N PRO A 48 -20.60 -10.43 2.68
CA PRO A 48 -20.61 -9.89 1.32
C PRO A 48 -19.46 -8.91 1.02
N ALA A 49 -18.98 -8.18 2.04
CA ALA A 49 -17.83 -7.28 1.89
C ALA A 49 -16.50 -8.06 1.90
N ASP A 50 -16.41 -9.10 2.71
CA ASP A 50 -15.25 -10.01 2.73
C ASP A 50 -15.10 -10.73 1.39
N GLU A 51 -16.19 -11.18 0.77
CA GLU A 51 -16.20 -11.80 -0.57
C GLU A 51 -15.70 -10.84 -1.67
N MET A 52 -16.02 -9.53 -1.59
CA MET A 52 -15.51 -8.52 -2.52
C MET A 52 -13.99 -8.36 -2.45
N MET A 53 -13.38 -8.65 -1.31
CA MET A 53 -11.92 -8.53 -1.15
C MET A 53 -11.15 -9.49 -2.04
N ALA A 54 -11.73 -10.61 -2.46
CA ALA A 54 -11.10 -11.55 -3.41
C ALA A 54 -10.75 -10.86 -4.74
N GLU A 55 -11.72 -10.14 -5.30
CA GLU A 55 -11.55 -9.42 -6.58
C GLU A 55 -10.61 -8.21 -6.40
N LEU A 56 -10.76 -7.48 -5.32
CA LEU A 56 -9.93 -6.29 -5.03
C LEU A 56 -8.47 -6.66 -4.77
N ALA A 57 -8.21 -7.75 -4.07
CA ALA A 57 -6.86 -8.23 -3.78
C ALA A 57 -6.10 -8.68 -5.05
N ALA A 58 -6.83 -9.17 -6.06
CA ALA A 58 -6.25 -9.57 -7.35
C ALA A 58 -5.85 -8.39 -8.25
N ARG A 59 -6.30 -7.18 -7.95
CA ARG A 59 -6.02 -5.97 -8.75
C ARG A 59 -4.64 -5.40 -8.44
N ALA A 60 -3.85 -5.13 -9.47
CA ALA A 60 -2.53 -4.50 -9.33
C ALA A 60 -2.63 -3.02 -8.88
N ASP A 61 -3.70 -2.34 -9.29
CA ASP A 61 -3.95 -0.92 -9.06
C ASP A 61 -4.66 -0.60 -7.72
N VAL A 62 -4.92 -1.63 -6.90
CA VAL A 62 -5.56 -1.50 -5.57
C VAL A 62 -4.75 -2.24 -4.53
N LEU A 63 -4.46 -1.62 -3.40
CA LEU A 63 -3.94 -2.26 -2.20
C LEU A 63 -5.12 -2.46 -1.24
N ALA A 64 -5.82 -3.58 -1.39
CA ALA A 64 -6.94 -3.94 -0.52
C ALA A 64 -6.42 -4.65 0.73
N LEU A 65 -6.84 -4.21 1.91
CA LEU A 65 -6.39 -4.68 3.22
C LEU A 65 -7.60 -4.98 4.11
N SER A 66 -7.68 -6.19 4.69
CA SER A 66 -8.71 -6.58 5.65
C SER A 66 -8.20 -6.39 7.07
N LEU A 67 -8.86 -5.53 7.84
CA LEU A 67 -8.54 -5.22 9.23
C LEU A 67 -9.66 -5.77 10.12
N HIS A 68 -9.36 -6.81 10.88
CA HIS A 68 -10.33 -7.44 11.74
C HIS A 68 -10.42 -6.73 13.09
N VAL A 69 -11.61 -6.24 13.42
CA VAL A 69 -11.91 -5.54 14.69
C VAL A 69 -12.32 -6.52 15.77
N ASP A 70 -12.07 -6.19 17.04
CA ASP A 70 -12.27 -7.10 18.17
C ASP A 70 -13.60 -6.89 18.93
N TYR A 71 -14.34 -5.82 18.64
CA TYR A 71 -15.55 -5.48 19.39
C TYR A 71 -16.77 -6.39 19.11
N TRP A 72 -16.64 -7.40 18.25
CA TRP A 72 -17.64 -8.45 18.06
C TRP A 72 -17.33 -9.76 18.81
N ASN A 73 -16.15 -9.91 19.43
CA ASN A 73 -15.70 -11.16 20.05
C ASN A 73 -16.58 -11.61 21.21
N TYR A 74 -17.35 -10.70 21.83
CA TYR A 74 -18.28 -11.03 22.90
C TYR A 74 -19.50 -11.85 22.44
N LEU A 75 -19.76 -11.98 21.14
CA LEU A 75 -20.90 -12.72 20.58
C LEU A 75 -20.68 -14.26 20.54
N GLY A 76 -19.67 -14.77 21.24
CA GLY A 76 -19.43 -16.20 21.41
C GLY A 76 -18.51 -16.83 20.36
N TRP A 77 -17.89 -16.03 19.51
CA TRP A 77 -16.80 -16.40 18.61
C TRP A 77 -15.69 -15.34 18.68
N GLU A 78 -14.50 -15.76 19.02
CA GLU A 78 -13.32 -14.91 19.00
C GLU A 78 -12.70 -14.93 17.59
N ASP A 79 -12.67 -13.79 16.94
CA ASP A 79 -12.04 -13.62 15.64
C ASP A 79 -10.52 -13.74 15.78
N THR A 80 -9.94 -14.78 15.19
CA THR A 80 -8.51 -15.12 15.32
C THR A 80 -7.58 -14.11 14.66
N PHE A 81 -8.12 -13.18 13.85
CA PHE A 81 -7.38 -12.11 13.16
C PHE A 81 -7.57 -10.76 13.82
N SER A 82 -8.53 -10.64 14.75
CA SER A 82 -8.87 -9.37 15.35
C SER A 82 -7.75 -8.80 16.23
N GLN A 83 -7.59 -7.49 16.16
CA GLN A 83 -6.64 -6.75 16.98
C GLN A 83 -7.27 -5.45 17.47
N ALA A 84 -7.11 -5.12 18.76
CA ALA A 84 -7.55 -3.86 19.33
C ALA A 84 -6.98 -2.64 18.58
N ALA A 85 -5.76 -2.75 18.06
CA ALA A 85 -5.12 -1.71 17.25
C ALA A 85 -5.92 -1.36 15.98
N PHE A 86 -6.62 -2.32 15.38
CA PHE A 86 -7.47 -2.07 14.20
C PHE A 86 -8.80 -1.40 14.59
N THR A 87 -9.35 -1.79 15.72
CA THR A 87 -10.49 -1.07 16.34
C THR A 87 -10.12 0.38 16.64
N ASP A 88 -8.96 0.63 17.24
CA ASP A 88 -8.46 1.98 17.52
C ASP A 88 -8.24 2.80 16.25
N ARG A 89 -7.72 2.16 15.17
CA ARG A 89 -7.54 2.78 13.87
C ARG A 89 -8.88 3.18 13.25
N GLN A 90 -9.90 2.31 13.35
CA GLN A 90 -11.25 2.62 12.89
C GLN A 90 -11.85 3.81 13.64
N TYR A 91 -11.72 3.83 14.97
CA TYR A 91 -12.15 4.96 15.79
C TYR A 91 -11.40 6.27 15.45
N ALA A 92 -10.11 6.16 15.11
CA ALA A 92 -9.32 7.31 14.71
C ALA A 92 -9.82 7.91 13.39
N TYR A 93 -10.17 7.09 12.41
CA TYR A 93 -10.87 7.55 11.20
C TYR A 93 -12.24 8.19 11.52
N GLY A 94 -12.97 7.60 12.45
CA GLY A 94 -14.22 8.21 12.95
C GLY A 94 -13.98 9.64 13.44
N ARG A 95 -13.06 9.79 14.40
CA ARG A 95 -12.71 11.11 14.99
C ARG A 95 -12.22 12.11 13.94
N ALA A 96 -11.37 11.69 13.01
CA ALA A 96 -10.87 12.56 11.93
C ALA A 96 -12.01 13.12 11.06
N ALA A 97 -13.11 12.38 10.96
CA ALA A 97 -14.32 12.82 10.24
C ALA A 97 -15.40 13.45 11.12
N GLY A 98 -15.12 13.74 12.38
CA GLY A 98 -16.09 14.29 13.30
C GLY A 98 -17.21 13.32 13.69
N SER A 99 -16.98 11.99 13.58
CA SER A 99 -17.94 10.94 13.94
C SER A 99 -17.42 10.12 15.12
N THR A 100 -18.33 9.70 15.99
CA THR A 100 -18.04 8.73 17.06
C THR A 100 -18.60 7.34 16.75
N VAL A 101 -19.31 7.19 15.63
CA VAL A 101 -19.96 5.95 15.25
C VAL A 101 -19.01 5.11 14.40
N VAL A 102 -18.78 3.88 14.83
CA VAL A 102 -18.10 2.83 14.07
C VAL A 102 -19.08 1.68 13.80
N TYR A 103 -18.88 0.99 12.69
CA TYR A 103 -19.73 -0.12 12.26
C TYR A 103 -18.92 -1.05 11.36
N THR A 104 -19.38 -2.29 11.21
CA THR A 104 -18.86 -3.22 10.21
C THR A 104 -19.98 -3.78 9.33
N PRO A 105 -19.70 -4.10 8.06
CA PRO A 105 -18.46 -3.80 7.36
C PRO A 105 -18.35 -2.31 7.00
N GLN A 106 -17.17 -1.73 7.18
CA GLN A 106 -16.85 -0.36 6.76
C GLN A 106 -15.63 -0.39 5.85
N ILE A 107 -15.71 0.27 4.70
CA ILE A 107 -14.58 0.42 3.78
C ILE A 107 -14.11 1.88 3.82
N ILE A 108 -12.80 2.08 3.96
CA ILE A 108 -12.14 3.37 3.79
C ILE A 108 -11.32 3.33 2.50
N VAL A 109 -11.52 4.30 1.62
CA VAL A 109 -10.80 4.45 0.36
C VAL A 109 -9.86 5.64 0.45
N GLY A 110 -8.58 5.45 0.18
CA GLY A 110 -7.57 6.49 0.18
C GLY A 110 -7.41 7.24 1.52
N GLY A 111 -7.85 6.63 2.63
CA GLY A 111 -7.80 7.24 3.96
C GLY A 111 -8.87 8.31 4.23
N GLN A 112 -9.79 8.58 3.30
CA GLN A 112 -10.75 9.69 3.41
C GLN A 112 -12.21 9.33 3.10
N ASP A 113 -12.49 8.59 2.03
CA ASP A 113 -13.86 8.26 1.63
C ASP A 113 -14.34 7.01 2.35
N ARG A 114 -15.64 6.93 2.62
CA ARG A 114 -16.23 5.85 3.40
C ARG A 114 -17.37 5.20 2.64
N VAL A 115 -17.34 3.88 2.56
CA VAL A 115 -18.42 3.08 2.01
C VAL A 115 -18.95 2.15 3.10
N MET A 116 -20.28 2.15 3.27
CA MET A 116 -20.95 1.26 4.21
C MET A 116 -21.41 -0.02 3.50
N GLY A 117 -21.00 -1.16 4.03
CA GLY A 117 -21.39 -2.46 3.46
C GLY A 117 -20.69 -2.77 2.13
N ALA A 118 -21.26 -3.73 1.40
CA ALA A 118 -20.74 -4.25 0.13
C ALA A 118 -21.33 -3.50 -1.08
N ARG A 119 -21.04 -2.20 -1.21
CA ARG A 119 -21.53 -1.36 -2.31
C ARG A 119 -20.53 -1.29 -3.45
N ALA A 120 -20.51 -2.34 -4.28
CA ALA A 120 -19.49 -2.53 -5.32
C ALA A 120 -19.39 -1.35 -6.31
N MET A 121 -20.53 -0.78 -6.77
CA MET A 121 -20.53 0.33 -7.72
C MET A 121 -19.95 1.60 -7.10
N GLU A 122 -20.40 1.97 -5.88
CA GLU A 122 -19.88 3.14 -5.16
C GLU A 122 -18.37 3.02 -4.91
N LEU A 123 -17.92 1.82 -4.55
CA LEU A 123 -16.51 1.54 -4.36
C LEU A 123 -15.71 1.66 -5.66
N ALA A 124 -16.25 1.15 -6.77
CA ALA A 124 -15.60 1.25 -8.08
C ALA A 124 -15.46 2.70 -8.55
N ASP A 125 -16.50 3.53 -8.34
CA ASP A 125 -16.47 4.95 -8.67
C ASP A 125 -15.41 5.70 -7.85
N LEU A 126 -15.32 5.43 -6.55
CA LEU A 126 -14.30 6.03 -5.68
C LEU A 126 -12.88 5.59 -6.09
N ILE A 127 -12.67 4.31 -6.38
CA ILE A 127 -11.37 3.82 -6.89
C ILE A 127 -10.98 4.57 -8.17
N ALA A 128 -11.92 4.73 -9.11
CA ALA A 128 -11.68 5.45 -10.35
C ALA A 128 -11.33 6.93 -10.11
N ALA A 129 -12.03 7.60 -9.18
CA ALA A 129 -11.77 8.98 -8.80
C ALA A 129 -10.37 9.15 -8.16
N HIS A 130 -9.99 8.28 -7.23
CA HIS A 130 -8.66 8.29 -6.60
C HIS A 130 -7.54 8.07 -7.63
N ARG A 131 -7.73 7.14 -8.56
CA ARG A 131 -6.75 6.88 -9.63
C ARG A 131 -6.57 8.03 -10.62
N ALA A 132 -7.61 8.84 -10.80
CA ALA A 132 -7.53 10.02 -11.66
C ALA A 132 -6.71 11.16 -11.04
N THR A 133 -6.42 11.09 -9.76
CA THR A 133 -5.63 12.10 -9.03
C THR A 133 -4.22 11.55 -8.78
N PRO A 134 -3.16 12.20 -9.28
CA PRO A 134 -1.79 11.75 -9.00
C PRO A 134 -1.47 11.79 -7.50
N ASP A 135 -0.76 10.76 -7.03
CA ASP A 135 -0.24 10.75 -5.67
C ASP A 135 0.83 11.84 -5.48
N PRO A 136 0.71 12.69 -4.45
CA PRO A 136 1.73 13.70 -4.19
C PRO A 136 3.04 13.13 -3.62
N VAL A 137 3.05 11.86 -3.21
CA VAL A 137 4.24 11.14 -2.74
C VAL A 137 4.57 10.01 -3.69
N SER A 138 5.74 10.05 -4.30
CA SER A 138 6.29 8.90 -5.01
C SER A 138 7.05 7.99 -4.05
N ILE A 139 6.82 6.68 -4.17
CA ILE A 139 7.53 5.66 -3.39
C ILE A 139 8.23 4.71 -4.35
N VAL A 140 9.52 4.56 -4.17
CA VAL A 140 10.34 3.62 -4.94
C VAL A 140 10.82 2.51 -4.01
N VAL A 141 10.57 1.28 -4.40
CA VAL A 141 11.03 0.08 -3.70
C VAL A 141 12.03 -0.66 -4.61
N ARG A 142 13.19 -0.97 -4.08
CA ARG A 142 14.24 -1.74 -4.78
C ARG A 142 14.79 -2.81 -3.84
N GLU A 143 15.22 -3.92 -4.38
CA GLU A 143 16.01 -4.86 -3.60
C GLU A 143 17.34 -4.20 -3.17
N ALA A 144 17.67 -4.34 -1.89
CA ALA A 144 18.91 -3.77 -1.36
C ALA A 144 20.13 -4.55 -1.90
N PRO A 145 21.27 -3.88 -2.12
CA PRO A 145 22.50 -4.56 -2.51
C PRO A 145 22.86 -5.69 -1.52
N GLY A 146 23.11 -6.88 -2.05
CA GLY A 146 23.39 -8.07 -1.24
C GLY A 146 22.18 -8.93 -0.91
N GLY A 147 20.97 -8.50 -1.30
CA GLY A 147 19.73 -9.24 -1.08
C GLY A 147 19.26 -9.21 0.39
N GLY A 148 18.13 -9.85 0.68
CA GLY A 148 17.65 -10.00 2.06
C GLY A 148 16.89 -8.81 2.64
N ALA A 149 16.87 -7.66 1.96
CA ALA A 149 16.13 -6.48 2.38
C ALA A 149 15.64 -5.69 1.16
N TYR A 150 14.68 -4.78 1.39
CA TYR A 150 14.25 -3.77 0.42
C TYR A 150 14.69 -2.39 0.87
N ALA A 151 15.29 -1.62 -0.05
CA ALA A 151 15.48 -0.20 0.10
C ALA A 151 14.21 0.52 -0.37
N VAL A 152 13.64 1.32 0.52
CA VAL A 152 12.45 2.14 0.25
C VAL A 152 12.87 3.60 0.29
N GLU A 153 12.48 4.36 -0.73
CA GLU A 153 12.66 5.79 -0.80
C GLU A 153 11.32 6.46 -1.11
N ALA A 154 10.93 7.47 -0.32
CA ALA A 154 9.75 8.29 -0.60
C ALA A 154 10.14 9.75 -0.79
N ARG A 155 9.45 10.43 -1.73
CA ARG A 155 9.66 11.85 -2.06
C ARG A 155 8.33 12.57 -2.15
N TRP A 156 8.28 13.77 -1.59
CA TRP A 156 7.19 14.70 -1.81
C TRP A 156 7.38 15.39 -3.16
N ASN A 157 6.34 15.38 -3.99
CA ASN A 157 6.34 15.98 -5.34
C ASN A 157 5.25 17.06 -5.50
N GLY A 158 4.52 17.38 -4.42
CA GLY A 158 3.49 18.41 -4.49
C GLY A 158 4.08 19.81 -4.62
N ASP A 159 3.35 20.72 -5.28
CA ASP A 159 3.76 22.13 -5.49
C ASP A 159 3.74 22.96 -4.21
N ALA A 160 2.92 22.58 -3.24
CA ALA A 160 2.82 23.22 -1.93
C ALA A 160 3.79 22.59 -0.91
N ALA A 161 3.95 23.25 0.24
CA ALA A 161 4.65 22.66 1.37
C ALA A 161 3.97 21.35 1.80
N ALA A 162 4.78 20.32 2.05
CA ALA A 162 4.26 19.03 2.50
C ALA A 162 3.53 19.18 3.84
N PRO A 163 2.39 18.50 4.04
CA PRO A 163 1.75 18.38 5.34
C PRO A 163 2.59 17.51 6.27
N ALA A 164 2.25 17.48 7.55
CA ALA A 164 2.76 16.45 8.45
C ALA A 164 2.26 15.08 7.99
N MET A 165 3.15 14.11 7.85
CA MET A 165 2.87 12.78 7.33
C MET A 165 3.42 11.71 8.25
N ILE A 166 2.88 10.51 8.13
CA ILE A 166 3.43 9.29 8.72
C ILE A 166 3.75 8.28 7.62
N VAL A 167 4.91 7.69 7.70
CA VAL A 167 5.33 6.56 6.85
C VAL A 167 5.07 5.29 7.63
N GLN A 168 4.33 4.37 7.05
CA GLN A 168 3.85 3.16 7.70
C GLN A 168 4.25 1.93 6.89
N LEU A 169 4.49 0.82 7.58
CA LEU A 169 4.65 -0.50 6.99
C LEU A 169 3.48 -1.37 7.44
N VAL A 170 2.82 -1.98 6.47
CA VAL A 170 1.79 -2.99 6.70
C VAL A 170 2.26 -4.34 6.21
N ALA A 171 2.03 -5.40 7.02
CA ALA A 171 2.28 -6.79 6.65
C ALA A 171 0.96 -7.57 6.71
N TYR A 172 0.69 -8.39 5.68
CA TYR A 172 -0.59 -9.07 5.54
C TYR A 172 -0.43 -10.45 4.89
N SER A 173 -1.28 -11.41 5.30
CA SER A 173 -1.39 -12.71 4.65
C SER A 173 -2.29 -12.62 3.43
N GLY A 174 -1.88 -13.22 2.31
CA GLY A 174 -2.62 -13.09 1.04
C GLY A 174 -4.00 -13.74 1.06
N HIS A 175 -4.13 -14.94 1.66
CA HIS A 175 -5.39 -15.68 1.76
C HIS A 175 -5.42 -16.50 3.04
N GLU A 176 -6.57 -16.48 3.69
CA GLU A 176 -6.85 -17.24 4.90
C GLU A 176 -8.23 -17.91 4.79
N ARG A 177 -8.35 -19.12 5.32
CA ARG A 177 -9.61 -19.87 5.36
C ARG A 177 -9.93 -20.26 6.78
N VAL A 178 -11.16 -19.97 7.23
CA VAL A 178 -11.59 -20.19 8.63
C VAL A 178 -12.93 -20.92 8.65
N ASP A 179 -12.99 -21.98 9.45
CA ASP A 179 -14.23 -22.67 9.82
C ASP A 179 -14.81 -22.00 11.07
N ILE A 180 -15.89 -21.25 10.92
CA ILE A 180 -16.53 -20.52 12.02
C ILE A 180 -17.54 -21.46 12.69
N SER A 181 -17.20 -21.93 13.91
CA SER A 181 -18.02 -22.95 14.58
C SER A 181 -19.07 -22.39 15.54
N ARG A 182 -19.00 -21.08 15.88
CA ARG A 182 -19.91 -20.42 16.82
C ARG A 182 -20.19 -18.98 16.41
N GLY A 183 -21.07 -18.29 17.17
CA GLY A 183 -21.47 -16.92 16.91
C GLY A 183 -22.46 -16.79 15.76
N GLU A 184 -22.67 -15.56 15.26
CA GLU A 184 -23.66 -15.27 14.25
C GLU A 184 -23.37 -15.86 12.87
N ASN A 185 -22.09 -16.16 12.58
CA ASN A 185 -21.67 -16.81 11.32
C ASN A 185 -21.37 -18.31 11.50
N ALA A 186 -21.87 -18.95 12.57
CA ALA A 186 -21.66 -20.36 12.83
C ALA A 186 -22.05 -21.26 11.64
N GLY A 187 -21.19 -22.24 11.35
CA GLY A 187 -21.35 -23.20 10.24
C GLY A 187 -20.85 -22.69 8.89
N ARG A 188 -20.35 -21.45 8.81
CA ARG A 188 -19.72 -20.93 7.57
C ARG A 188 -18.24 -21.32 7.52
N VAL A 189 -17.80 -21.63 6.32
CA VAL A 189 -16.37 -21.61 5.95
C VAL A 189 -16.14 -20.30 5.21
N ALA A 190 -15.32 -19.44 5.77
CA ALA A 190 -15.07 -18.10 5.23
C ALA A 190 -13.65 -18.01 4.68
N ASP A 191 -13.51 -17.38 3.52
CA ASP A 191 -12.24 -17.04 2.89
C ASP A 191 -12.00 -15.54 3.06
N TYR A 192 -10.81 -15.19 3.58
CA TYR A 192 -10.38 -13.80 3.80
C TYR A 192 -9.13 -13.50 2.97
N TYR A 193 -9.05 -12.30 2.44
CA TYR A 193 -7.96 -11.89 1.56
C TYR A 193 -7.23 -10.68 2.12
N ASN A 194 -5.91 -10.68 1.99
CA ASN A 194 -5.01 -9.61 2.44
C ASN A 194 -5.27 -9.20 3.90
N VAL A 195 -5.36 -10.21 4.78
CA VAL A 195 -5.61 -10.02 6.21
C VAL A 195 -4.39 -9.39 6.86
N VAL A 196 -4.55 -8.20 7.40
CA VAL A 196 -3.46 -7.47 8.06
C VAL A 196 -3.04 -8.19 9.34
N ARG A 197 -1.73 -8.42 9.48
CA ARG A 197 -1.10 -9.06 10.64
C ARG A 197 -0.28 -8.10 11.48
N ASP A 198 0.32 -7.11 10.83
CA ASP A 198 1.10 -6.06 11.50
C ASP A 198 0.91 -4.73 10.76
N TRP A 199 0.80 -3.66 11.53
CA TRP A 199 0.73 -2.30 11.03
C TRP A 199 1.51 -1.38 11.95
N ARG A 200 2.64 -0.86 11.48
CA ARG A 200 3.54 -0.06 12.31
C ARG A 200 3.96 1.23 11.63
N VAL A 201 4.19 2.25 12.42
CA VAL A 201 4.78 3.50 11.99
C VAL A 201 6.29 3.33 11.85
N LEU A 202 6.84 3.68 10.70
CA LEU A 202 8.29 3.71 10.46
C LEU A 202 8.88 5.07 10.84
N ALA A 203 8.17 6.16 10.50
CA ALA A 203 8.59 7.52 10.80
C ALA A 203 7.43 8.52 10.73
N GLU A 204 7.57 9.62 11.48
CA GLU A 204 6.93 10.88 11.17
C GLU A 204 7.80 11.60 10.12
N TRP A 205 7.16 12.20 9.10
CA TRP A 205 7.88 12.79 7.98
C TRP A 205 7.25 14.12 7.54
N ASP A 206 8.09 15.14 7.35
CA ASP A 206 7.67 16.48 6.95
C ASP A 206 7.87 16.78 5.45
N GLY A 207 8.31 15.80 4.67
CA GLY A 207 8.50 15.91 3.22
C GLY A 207 9.66 16.78 2.76
N ARG A 208 10.40 17.47 3.67
CA ARG A 208 11.47 18.41 3.28
C ARG A 208 12.68 17.71 2.68
N GLN A 209 12.97 16.51 3.16
CA GLN A 209 14.03 15.65 2.63
C GLN A 209 13.41 14.30 2.24
N PRO A 210 13.98 13.59 1.28
CA PRO A 210 13.51 12.24 0.97
C PRO A 210 13.57 11.35 2.22
N PHE A 211 12.50 10.58 2.44
CA PHE A 211 12.52 9.49 3.41
C PHE A 211 13.25 8.30 2.81
N SER A 212 14.05 7.61 3.61
CA SER A 212 14.75 6.39 3.21
C SER A 212 14.76 5.38 4.35
N ALA A 213 14.47 4.11 4.05
CA ALA A 213 14.52 3.02 5.00
C ALA A 213 14.95 1.72 4.31
N GLN A 214 15.53 0.81 5.11
CA GLN A 214 15.70 -0.58 4.73
C GLN A 214 14.67 -1.43 5.48
N ILE A 215 13.96 -2.27 4.74
CA ILE A 215 12.92 -3.14 5.28
C ILE A 215 13.32 -4.59 5.03
N THR A 216 13.42 -5.34 6.13
CA THR A 216 13.56 -6.80 6.06
C THR A 216 12.19 -7.42 5.74
N PRO A 217 12.07 -8.26 4.71
CA PRO A 217 10.84 -8.98 4.44
C PRO A 217 10.38 -9.78 5.65
N ALA A 218 9.08 -9.80 5.87
CA ALA A 218 8.47 -10.71 6.84
C ALA A 218 8.28 -12.09 6.18
N ASP A 219 8.55 -13.15 6.92
CA ASP A 219 8.35 -14.50 6.41
C ASP A 219 6.86 -14.76 6.17
N ASN A 220 6.54 -15.28 4.97
CA ASN A 220 5.18 -15.66 4.55
C ASN A 220 4.13 -14.53 4.57
N LEU A 221 4.53 -13.26 4.67
CA LEU A 221 3.62 -12.12 4.59
C LEU A 221 4.02 -11.20 3.44
N ALA A 222 3.02 -10.74 2.69
CA ALA A 222 3.20 -9.62 1.80
C ALA A 222 3.32 -8.32 2.62
N GLN A 223 4.04 -7.35 2.07
CA GLN A 223 4.24 -6.06 2.75
C GLN A 223 4.01 -4.90 1.79
N ALA A 224 3.59 -3.78 2.35
CA ALA A 224 3.48 -2.51 1.63
C ALA A 224 3.87 -1.34 2.52
N VAL A 225 4.40 -0.29 1.88
CA VAL A 225 4.63 1.01 2.53
C VAL A 225 3.49 1.95 2.14
N ILE A 226 2.95 2.66 3.13
CA ILE A 226 1.89 3.64 2.98
C ILE A 226 2.37 4.95 3.59
N VAL A 227 2.27 6.04 2.84
CA VAL A 227 2.46 7.40 3.36
C VAL A 227 1.09 8.04 3.50
N GLN A 228 0.75 8.47 4.71
CA GLN A 228 -0.55 9.02 5.07
C GLN A 228 -0.39 10.35 5.78
N GLY A 229 -1.27 11.30 5.54
CA GLY A 229 -1.36 12.52 6.32
C GLY A 229 -1.55 12.22 7.80
N ALA A 230 -0.87 12.96 8.67
CA ALA A 230 -0.97 12.78 10.12
C ALA A 230 -2.43 12.88 10.60
N GLY A 231 -2.76 12.16 11.68
CA GLY A 231 -4.11 12.14 12.24
C GLY A 231 -5.12 11.32 11.40
N HIS A 232 -4.69 10.30 10.69
CA HIS A 232 -5.53 9.47 9.81
C HIS A 232 -6.13 10.28 8.65
N GLY A 233 -5.32 11.16 8.06
CA GLY A 233 -5.68 11.91 6.86
C GLY A 233 -5.62 11.06 5.59
N THR A 234 -5.65 11.74 4.45
CA THR A 234 -5.56 11.12 3.11
C THR A 234 -4.28 10.29 2.97
N VAL A 235 -4.38 9.15 2.32
CA VAL A 235 -3.22 8.42 1.81
C VAL A 235 -2.62 9.21 0.65
N LEU A 236 -1.33 9.50 0.75
CA LEU A 236 -0.59 10.37 -0.15
C LEU A 236 0.32 9.58 -1.11
N GLY A 237 0.47 8.30 -0.88
CA GLY A 237 1.20 7.36 -1.72
C GLY A 237 1.28 6.00 -1.07
N ALA A 238 1.33 4.95 -1.87
CA ALA A 238 1.52 3.58 -1.42
C ALA A 238 2.36 2.77 -2.43
N ALA A 239 3.09 1.79 -1.93
CA ALA A 239 3.82 0.83 -2.77
C ALA A 239 3.91 -0.53 -2.09
N ARG A 240 3.70 -1.60 -2.88
CA ARG A 240 3.97 -2.96 -2.39
C ARG A 240 5.47 -3.24 -2.40
N LEU A 241 5.95 -3.96 -1.40
CA LEU A 241 7.22 -4.64 -1.50
C LEU A 241 7.03 -5.88 -2.38
N ALA A 242 7.99 -6.18 -3.26
CA ALA A 242 7.91 -7.38 -4.08
C ALA A 242 7.84 -8.62 -3.17
N VAL A 243 6.90 -9.53 -3.45
CA VAL A 243 6.87 -10.84 -2.79
C VAL A 243 8.04 -11.65 -3.35
N ARG A 244 8.84 -12.25 -2.50
CA ARG A 244 9.81 -13.27 -2.94
C ARG A 244 9.05 -14.58 -3.11
N ASP A 245 9.12 -15.11 -4.32
CA ASP A 245 8.67 -16.47 -4.63
C ASP A 245 9.54 -17.50 -3.91
#